data_4402a5271f327fc5a41b7428e7795be4
#
_entry.id   4402a5271f327fc5a41b7428e7795be4
#
_cell.length_a   1.000
_cell.length_b   1.000
_cell.length_c   1.000
_cell.angle_alpha   90.00
_cell.angle_beta   90.00
_cell.angle_gamma   90.00
#
_symmetry.space_group_name_H-M   'P 1'
#
loop_
_entity.id
_entity.type
_entity.pdbx_description
1 polymer ?
#
loop_
_entity_poly.entity_id
_entity_poly.type
_entity_poly.pdbx_seq_one_letter_code
_entity_poly.pdbx_strand_id
1 'polypeptide(L)'
;AVYEAVNSGLLVITGGPGTGKTMIQRVILDIYRSKHPDAKIVCCAPTGRAARRMEQSTGMPATTIHKALGLLAGDDGSYCEAEMLEADLVLVDEVSMMDVYLAGHLFRSIPRGCQLVLIGDADQLPSVGPGAVLSEIIACGEVPVVRLDKIFRQSYGSRIAANAKLIRHGNLSLEYGEDFQFFESADLAVSANLIEELYLQETARFGVDNVALLSPYRQKTETGIN
;
A
#
# COMPACT_ATOMS: atom_id res chain seq x y z
N ALA A 1 4.79 14.26 11.13
CA ALA A 1 4.33 12.86 11.18
C ALA A 1 4.69 12.22 12.52
N VAL A 2 5.97 12.08 12.84
CA VAL A 2 6.41 11.38 14.07
C VAL A 2 5.85 12.03 15.34
N TYR A 3 5.94 13.36 15.46
CA TYR A 3 5.37 14.09 16.60
C TYR A 3 3.87 13.83 16.75
N GLU A 4 3.11 13.93 15.66
CA GLU A 4 1.68 13.64 15.66
C GLU A 4 1.36 12.20 16.02
N ALA A 5 2.14 11.22 15.50
CA ALA A 5 1.94 9.82 15.77
C ALA A 5 2.08 9.45 17.25
N VAL A 6 2.90 10.19 18.01
CA VAL A 6 3.11 9.93 19.45
C VAL A 6 2.12 10.68 20.34
N ASN A 7 1.38 11.65 19.79
CA ASN A 7 0.48 12.51 20.57
C ASN A 7 -1.01 12.38 20.16
N SER A 8 -1.31 11.66 19.08
CA SER A 8 -2.68 11.48 18.59
C SER A 8 -3.16 10.05 18.85
N GLY A 9 -4.41 9.88 19.25
CA GLY A 9 -5.02 8.55 19.39
C GLY A 9 -5.29 7.89 18.03
N LEU A 10 -5.55 8.70 16.99
CA LEU A 10 -5.69 8.27 15.60
C LEU A 10 -4.93 9.24 14.70
N LEU A 11 -4.14 8.71 13.77
CA LEU A 11 -3.41 9.51 12.80
C LEU A 11 -3.44 8.84 11.42
N VAL A 12 -3.63 9.64 10.39
CA VAL A 12 -3.43 9.24 8.99
C VAL A 12 -2.14 9.85 8.46
N ILE A 13 -1.29 9.03 7.85
CA ILE A 13 -0.10 9.47 7.11
C ILE A 13 -0.27 9.07 5.66
N THR A 14 -0.33 10.02 4.75
CA THR A 14 -0.47 9.77 3.33
C THR A 14 0.66 10.39 2.53
N GLY A 15 1.02 9.75 1.43
CA GLY A 15 2.05 10.26 0.50
C GLY A 15 2.34 9.26 -0.60
N GLY A 16 2.80 9.78 -1.72
CA GLY A 16 3.13 8.98 -2.90
C GLY A 16 4.32 8.04 -2.72
N PRO A 17 4.66 7.27 -3.75
CA PRO A 17 5.83 6.40 -3.72
C PRO A 17 7.11 7.24 -3.55
N GLY A 18 8.05 6.74 -2.72
CA GLY A 18 9.32 7.41 -2.49
C GLY A 18 9.30 8.63 -1.57
N THR A 19 8.19 8.91 -0.90
CA THR A 19 8.07 10.02 0.08
C THR A 19 8.60 9.68 1.47
N GLY A 20 9.12 8.48 1.68
CA GLY A 20 9.73 8.08 2.94
C GLY A 20 8.76 7.49 3.96
N LYS A 21 7.55 7.04 3.55
CA LYS A 21 6.59 6.37 4.46
C LYS A 21 7.24 5.29 5.31
N THR A 22 8.01 4.40 4.70
CA THR A 22 8.70 3.30 5.38
C THR A 22 9.70 3.77 6.44
N MET A 23 10.45 4.84 6.16
CA MET A 23 11.36 5.43 7.13
C MET A 23 10.60 6.02 8.32
N ILE A 24 9.48 6.68 8.06
CA ILE A 24 8.64 7.26 9.10
C ILE A 24 8.01 6.18 9.97
N GLN A 25 7.55 5.06 9.39
CA GLN A 25 7.07 3.89 10.14
C GLN A 25 8.12 3.42 11.16
N ARG A 26 9.34 3.19 10.69
CA ARG A 26 10.45 2.75 11.53
C ARG A 26 10.71 3.74 12.67
N VAL A 27 10.81 5.01 12.38
CA VAL A 27 11.07 6.05 13.40
C VAL A 27 9.93 6.14 14.41
N ILE A 28 8.66 6.00 13.98
CA ILE A 28 7.52 5.97 14.90
C ILE A 28 7.64 4.79 15.85
N LEU A 29 7.93 3.60 15.35
CA LEU A 29 8.06 2.38 16.14
C LEU A 29 9.24 2.46 17.13
N ASP A 30 10.38 2.95 16.67
CA ASP A 30 11.58 3.11 17.51
C ASP A 30 11.33 4.08 18.68
N ILE A 31 10.71 5.24 18.40
CA ILE A 31 10.36 6.24 19.43
C ILE A 31 9.30 5.70 20.38
N TYR A 32 8.27 5.03 19.85
CA TYR A 32 7.20 4.49 20.67
C TYR A 32 7.73 3.45 21.67
N ARG A 33 8.54 2.51 21.20
CA ARG A 33 9.21 1.51 22.05
C ARG A 33 10.15 2.12 23.07
N SER A 34 10.87 3.17 22.71
CA SER A 34 11.75 3.88 23.65
C SER A 34 10.98 4.54 24.78
N LYS A 35 9.77 5.05 24.50
CA LYS A 35 8.91 5.68 25.52
C LYS A 35 8.09 4.68 26.32
N HIS A 36 7.73 3.56 25.70
CA HIS A 36 6.85 2.53 26.24
C HIS A 36 7.47 1.14 26.02
N PRO A 37 8.49 0.75 26.82
CA PRO A 37 9.23 -0.50 26.59
C PRO A 37 8.37 -1.76 26.64
N ASP A 38 7.32 -1.75 27.47
CA ASP A 38 6.43 -2.89 27.68
C ASP A 38 5.17 -2.86 26.78
N ALA A 39 5.07 -1.88 25.88
CA ALA A 39 3.89 -1.71 25.03
C ALA A 39 3.75 -2.86 24.02
N LYS A 40 2.52 -3.32 23.86
CA LYS A 40 2.13 -4.26 22.82
C LYS A 40 1.89 -3.52 21.51
N ILE A 41 2.72 -3.79 20.51
CA ILE A 41 2.62 -3.15 19.18
C ILE A 41 2.18 -4.18 18.17
N VAL A 42 1.12 -3.87 17.41
CA VAL A 42 0.64 -4.67 16.30
C VAL A 42 0.93 -3.92 15.00
N CYS A 43 1.74 -4.55 14.13
CA CYS A 43 2.01 -4.07 12.78
C CYS A 43 1.25 -4.94 11.78
N CYS A 44 0.43 -4.33 10.92
CA CYS A 44 -0.34 -5.10 9.96
C CYS A 44 -0.55 -4.35 8.63
N ALA A 45 -0.97 -5.10 7.60
CA ALA A 45 -1.29 -4.58 6.28
C ALA A 45 -2.41 -5.39 5.62
N PRO A 46 -3.12 -4.87 4.60
CA PRO A 46 -4.18 -5.60 3.92
C PRO A 46 -3.71 -6.88 3.21
N THR A 47 -2.46 -6.93 2.75
CA THR A 47 -1.91 -8.06 1.99
C THR A 47 -0.66 -8.65 2.64
N GLY A 48 -0.43 -9.96 2.40
CA GLY A 48 0.76 -10.65 2.91
C GLY A 48 2.07 -10.08 2.35
N ARG A 49 2.07 -9.58 1.10
CA ARG A 49 3.24 -8.94 0.49
C ARG A 49 3.58 -7.62 1.19
N ALA A 50 2.57 -6.80 1.48
CA ALA A 50 2.74 -5.55 2.20
C ALA A 50 3.23 -5.81 3.64
N ALA A 51 2.64 -6.77 4.35
CA ALA A 51 3.08 -7.16 5.69
C ALA A 51 4.55 -7.60 5.72
N ARG A 52 4.97 -8.46 4.79
CA ARG A 52 6.38 -8.86 4.68
C ARG A 52 7.34 -7.70 4.41
N ARG A 53 6.94 -6.76 3.54
CA ARG A 53 7.74 -5.55 3.28
C ARG A 53 7.85 -4.67 4.52
N MET A 54 6.75 -4.52 5.26
CA MET A 54 6.72 -3.79 6.51
C MET A 54 7.67 -4.42 7.54
N GLU A 55 7.61 -5.75 7.73
CA GLU A 55 8.50 -6.48 8.62
C GLU A 55 9.98 -6.31 8.24
N GLN A 56 10.33 -6.50 6.96
CA GLN A 56 11.70 -6.33 6.46
C GLN A 56 12.24 -4.91 6.67
N SER A 57 11.38 -3.91 6.53
CA SER A 57 11.80 -2.51 6.58
C SER A 57 11.83 -1.93 8.00
N THR A 58 10.96 -2.40 8.88
CA THR A 58 10.85 -1.90 10.26
C THR A 58 11.62 -2.77 11.27
N GLY A 59 11.89 -4.03 10.92
CA GLY A 59 12.43 -5.02 11.84
C GLY A 59 11.43 -5.51 12.90
N MET A 60 10.15 -5.11 12.77
CA MET A 60 9.06 -5.53 13.66
C MET A 60 8.23 -6.62 13.01
N PRO A 61 7.82 -7.67 13.71
CA PRO A 61 6.89 -8.67 13.19
C PRO A 61 5.63 -8.00 12.65
N ALA A 62 5.25 -8.35 11.43
CA ALA A 62 4.06 -7.82 10.79
C ALA A 62 3.24 -8.91 10.13
N THR A 63 1.92 -8.75 10.11
CA THR A 63 1.00 -9.75 9.58
C THR A 63 -0.11 -9.09 8.75
N THR A 64 -0.98 -9.89 8.13
CA THR A 64 -2.17 -9.32 7.48
C THR A 64 -3.19 -8.88 8.53
N ILE A 65 -4.01 -7.86 8.20
CA ILE A 65 -5.12 -7.44 9.06
C ILE A 65 -6.02 -8.64 9.39
N HIS A 66 -6.36 -9.46 8.38
CA HIS A 66 -7.16 -10.67 8.57
C HIS A 66 -6.58 -11.60 9.64
N LYS A 67 -5.28 -11.87 9.57
CA LYS A 67 -4.59 -12.73 10.52
C LYS A 67 -4.49 -12.08 11.91
N ALA A 68 -4.25 -10.76 11.98
CA ALA A 68 -4.18 -10.04 13.25
C ALA A 68 -5.52 -10.07 13.99
N LEU A 69 -6.63 -10.07 13.26
CA LEU A 69 -8.00 -10.09 13.80
C LEU A 69 -8.59 -11.50 13.95
N GLY A 70 -7.83 -12.56 13.68
CA GLY A 70 -8.37 -13.93 13.71
C GLY A 70 -9.43 -14.21 12.65
N LEU A 71 -9.55 -13.37 11.61
CA LEU A 71 -10.54 -13.53 10.54
C LEU A 71 -10.15 -14.72 9.65
N LEU A 72 -10.59 -15.90 10.00
CA LEU A 72 -10.47 -17.09 9.16
C LEU A 72 -11.66 -17.13 8.22
N ALA A 73 -11.40 -17.39 6.94
CA ALA A 73 -12.49 -17.70 6.00
C ALA A 73 -13.10 -19.04 6.41
N GLY A 74 -14.39 -19.04 6.74
CA GLY A 74 -15.15 -20.26 6.88
C GLY A 74 -15.31 -21.00 5.54
N ASP A 75 -15.64 -22.28 5.58
CA ASP A 75 -15.87 -23.09 4.37
C ASP A 75 -17.00 -22.54 3.49
N ASP A 76 -17.89 -21.73 4.05
CA ASP A 76 -19.00 -21.05 3.39
C ASP A 76 -18.67 -19.62 2.91
N GLY A 77 -17.41 -19.18 3.07
CA GLY A 77 -16.98 -17.82 2.73
C GLY A 77 -17.36 -16.75 3.74
N SER A 78 -17.99 -17.13 4.89
CA SER A 78 -18.21 -16.21 6.01
C SER A 78 -16.92 -16.02 6.80
N TYR A 79 -16.72 -14.81 7.37
CA TYR A 79 -15.64 -14.57 8.33
C TYR A 79 -16.16 -14.78 9.74
N CYS A 80 -15.34 -15.41 10.58
CA CYS A 80 -15.58 -15.44 12.02
C CYS A 80 -15.63 -14.01 12.58
N GLU A 81 -16.27 -13.81 13.74
CA GLU A 81 -16.19 -12.52 14.43
C GLU A 81 -14.73 -12.14 14.70
N ALA A 82 -14.41 -10.88 14.43
CA ALA A 82 -13.07 -10.35 14.66
C ALA A 82 -12.75 -10.32 16.15
N GLU A 83 -11.57 -10.78 16.50
CA GLU A 83 -11.08 -10.72 17.88
C GLU A 83 -10.63 -9.30 18.25
N MET A 84 -10.80 -8.93 19.53
CA MET A 84 -10.23 -7.70 20.06
C MET A 84 -8.70 -7.81 20.08
N LEU A 85 -8.04 -6.79 19.56
CA LEU A 85 -6.58 -6.73 19.58
C LEU A 85 -6.08 -6.47 21.01
N GLU A 86 -5.04 -7.15 21.40
CA GLU A 86 -4.28 -6.80 22.59
C GLU A 86 -3.10 -5.89 22.20
N ALA A 87 -3.37 -4.59 22.05
CA ALA A 87 -2.39 -3.63 21.56
C ALA A 87 -2.52 -2.27 22.22
N ASP A 88 -1.37 -1.62 22.43
CA ASP A 88 -1.26 -0.22 22.84
C ASP A 88 -1.04 0.70 21.64
N LEU A 89 -0.43 0.15 20.56
CA LEU A 89 -0.27 0.78 19.26
C LEU A 89 -0.60 -0.22 18.15
N VAL A 90 -1.45 0.20 17.22
CA VAL A 90 -1.68 -0.50 15.95
C VAL A 90 -1.18 0.39 14.80
N LEU A 91 -0.28 -0.14 13.99
CA LEU A 91 0.24 0.53 12.81
C LEU A 91 -0.16 -0.28 11.57
N VAL A 92 -0.92 0.37 10.68
CA VAL A 92 -1.45 -0.26 9.47
C VAL A 92 -0.83 0.39 8.24
N ASP A 93 -0.15 -0.39 7.40
CA ASP A 93 0.40 0.08 6.12
C ASP A 93 -0.49 -0.29 4.94
N GLU A 94 -0.31 0.37 3.80
CA GLU A 94 -1.05 0.19 2.53
C GLU A 94 -2.58 0.26 2.72
N VAL A 95 -3.06 1.19 3.55
CA VAL A 95 -4.49 1.36 3.88
C VAL A 95 -5.35 1.69 2.65
N SER A 96 -4.78 2.22 1.56
CA SER A 96 -5.48 2.42 0.29
C SER A 96 -6.11 1.14 -0.28
N MET A 97 -5.58 -0.03 0.07
CA MET A 97 -6.10 -1.34 -0.35
C MET A 97 -7.14 -1.93 0.60
N MET A 98 -7.46 -1.24 1.70
CA MET A 98 -8.43 -1.71 2.71
C MET A 98 -9.84 -1.28 2.32
N ASP A 99 -10.74 -2.25 2.18
CA ASP A 99 -12.17 -2.00 1.92
C ASP A 99 -12.94 -1.66 3.20
N VAL A 100 -14.22 -1.27 3.04
CA VAL A 100 -15.07 -0.85 4.16
C VAL A 100 -15.37 -1.98 5.15
N TYR A 101 -15.44 -3.24 4.70
CA TYR A 101 -15.70 -4.37 5.57
C TYR A 101 -14.51 -4.67 6.46
N LEU A 102 -13.32 -4.76 5.87
CA LEU A 102 -12.07 -4.98 6.60
C LEU A 102 -11.78 -3.82 7.56
N ALA A 103 -12.04 -2.58 7.14
CA ALA A 103 -11.96 -1.41 8.00
C ALA A 103 -12.92 -1.49 9.19
N GLY A 104 -14.16 -1.91 8.94
CA GLY A 104 -15.16 -2.09 9.97
C GLY A 104 -14.76 -3.14 11.01
N HIS A 105 -14.16 -4.25 10.60
CA HIS A 105 -13.60 -5.24 11.52
C HIS A 105 -12.44 -4.68 12.30
N LEU A 106 -11.48 -4.04 11.64
CA LEU A 106 -10.32 -3.44 12.30
C LEU A 106 -10.73 -2.42 13.37
N PHE A 107 -11.57 -1.46 13.02
CA PHE A 107 -11.94 -0.39 13.96
C PHE A 107 -12.71 -0.88 15.18
N ARG A 108 -13.53 -1.92 15.03
CA ARG A 108 -14.24 -2.56 16.17
C ARG A 108 -13.28 -3.35 17.07
N SER A 109 -12.16 -3.83 16.53
CA SER A 109 -11.18 -4.62 17.26
C SER A 109 -10.09 -3.79 17.96
N ILE A 110 -10.05 -2.46 17.74
CA ILE A 110 -9.11 -1.58 18.43
C ILE A 110 -9.57 -1.34 19.88
N PRO A 111 -8.76 -1.68 20.90
CA PRO A 111 -9.11 -1.46 22.29
C PRO A 111 -9.14 0.04 22.64
N ARG A 112 -9.90 0.40 23.67
CA ARG A 112 -9.92 1.78 24.16
C ARG A 112 -8.55 2.19 24.67
N GLY A 113 -8.08 3.37 24.29
CA GLY A 113 -6.77 3.90 24.66
C GLY A 113 -5.62 3.44 23.76
N CYS A 114 -5.85 2.50 22.86
CA CYS A 114 -4.86 2.11 21.86
C CYS A 114 -4.68 3.22 20.82
N GLN A 115 -3.45 3.50 20.44
CA GLN A 115 -3.14 4.41 19.33
C GLN A 115 -3.23 3.68 18.00
N LEU A 116 -3.82 4.34 16.98
CA LEU A 116 -3.96 3.81 15.63
C LEU A 116 -3.29 4.74 14.62
N VAL A 117 -2.33 4.21 13.89
CA VAL A 117 -1.64 4.93 12.81
C VAL A 117 -1.95 4.24 11.49
N LEU A 118 -2.65 4.94 10.60
CA LEU A 118 -3.02 4.49 9.27
C LEU A 118 -2.08 5.12 8.23
N ILE A 119 -1.39 4.29 7.45
CA ILE A 119 -0.42 4.73 6.46
C ILE A 119 -0.81 4.21 5.09
N GLY A 120 -0.79 5.09 4.09
CA GLY A 120 -1.14 4.71 2.73
C GLY A 120 -0.85 5.81 1.72
N ASP A 121 -1.33 5.61 0.53
CA ASP A 121 -1.22 6.57 -0.56
C ASP A 121 -2.64 6.86 -1.09
N ALA A 122 -3.16 8.03 -0.78
CA ALA A 122 -4.51 8.43 -1.17
C ALA A 122 -4.69 8.60 -2.69
N ASP A 123 -3.58 8.65 -3.43
CA ASP A 123 -3.57 8.81 -4.89
C ASP A 123 -3.43 7.46 -5.62
N GLN A 124 -3.23 6.36 -4.89
CA GLN A 124 -3.26 5.01 -5.47
C GLN A 124 -4.70 4.54 -5.75
N LEU A 125 -4.80 3.49 -6.57
CA LEU A 125 -6.08 2.83 -6.80
C LEU A 125 -6.71 2.38 -5.47
N PRO A 126 -8.03 2.56 -5.31
CA PRO A 126 -8.74 2.10 -4.13
C PRO A 126 -8.75 0.56 -4.04
N SER A 127 -9.27 0.05 -2.95
CA SER A 127 -9.48 -1.38 -2.75
C SER A 127 -10.34 -2.00 -3.87
N VAL A 128 -10.15 -3.29 -4.14
CA VAL A 128 -11.00 -4.06 -5.05
C VAL A 128 -12.40 -4.25 -4.44
N GLY A 129 -12.47 -4.38 -3.11
CA GLY A 129 -13.71 -4.38 -2.36
C GLY A 129 -14.34 -2.98 -2.25
N PRO A 130 -15.57 -2.88 -1.75
CA PRO A 130 -16.32 -1.63 -1.72
C PRO A 130 -15.72 -0.61 -0.77
N GLY A 131 -15.83 0.67 -1.14
CA GLY A 131 -15.41 1.82 -0.34
C GLY A 131 -13.99 2.30 -0.65
N ALA A 132 -13.75 3.57 -0.37
CA ALA A 132 -12.45 4.23 -0.50
C ALA A 132 -11.99 4.76 0.88
N VAL A 133 -11.81 3.84 1.82
CA VAL A 133 -11.67 4.13 3.26
C VAL A 133 -10.65 5.21 3.56
N LEU A 134 -9.45 5.14 2.99
CA LEU A 134 -8.40 6.13 3.25
C LEU A 134 -8.82 7.53 2.77
N SER A 135 -9.35 7.63 1.56
CA SER A 135 -9.79 8.91 0.98
C SER A 135 -10.97 9.50 1.74
N GLU A 136 -11.92 8.67 2.17
CA GLU A 136 -13.08 9.07 2.96
C GLU A 136 -12.69 9.58 4.35
N ILE A 137 -11.76 8.91 5.05
CA ILE A 137 -11.23 9.36 6.33
C ILE A 137 -10.52 10.71 6.17
N ILE A 138 -9.74 10.88 5.10
CA ILE A 138 -9.06 12.15 4.82
C ILE A 138 -10.07 13.25 4.50
N ALA A 139 -11.12 12.93 3.74
CA ALA A 139 -12.13 13.90 3.33
C ALA A 139 -13.06 14.37 4.48
N CYS A 140 -13.29 13.52 5.49
CA CYS A 140 -14.13 13.88 6.62
C CYS A 140 -13.55 15.02 7.48
N GLY A 141 -12.24 15.24 7.47
CA GLY A 141 -11.57 16.34 8.16
C GLY A 141 -11.48 16.22 9.70
N GLU A 142 -12.03 15.16 10.29
CA GLU A 142 -12.09 14.94 11.73
C GLU A 142 -10.84 14.23 12.29
N VAL A 143 -10.04 13.62 11.43
CA VAL A 143 -8.85 12.86 11.80
C VAL A 143 -7.60 13.66 11.43
N PRO A 144 -6.60 13.77 12.30
CA PRO A 144 -5.31 14.36 11.97
C PRO A 144 -4.68 13.65 10.76
N VAL A 145 -4.29 14.42 9.75
CA VAL A 145 -3.68 13.92 8.52
C VAL A 145 -2.33 14.58 8.29
N VAL A 146 -1.30 13.76 8.12
CA VAL A 146 0.03 14.24 7.68
C VAL A 146 0.26 13.82 6.24
N ARG A 147 0.45 14.81 5.36
CA ARG A 147 0.79 14.60 3.95
C ARG A 147 2.29 14.67 3.75
N LEU A 148 2.85 13.68 3.06
CA LEU A 148 4.26 13.59 2.71
C LEU A 148 4.42 13.96 1.24
N ASP A 149 4.77 15.19 0.96
CA ASP A 149 4.83 15.73 -0.41
C ASP A 149 6.25 15.65 -1.01
N LYS A 150 7.27 15.47 -0.18
CA LYS A 150 8.66 15.44 -0.63
C LYS A 150 9.07 14.05 -1.09
N ILE A 151 9.43 13.91 -2.36
CA ILE A 151 9.89 12.66 -2.96
C ILE A 151 11.41 12.55 -2.82
N PHE A 152 11.89 11.45 -2.23
CA PHE A 152 13.32 11.20 -1.98
C PHE A 152 13.92 10.10 -2.88
N ARG A 153 13.08 9.24 -3.47
CA ARG A 153 13.53 8.02 -4.16
C ARG A 153 13.86 8.19 -5.64
N GLN A 154 13.40 9.26 -6.29
CA GLN A 154 13.51 9.36 -7.73
C GLN A 154 14.68 10.25 -8.11
N SER A 155 15.53 9.76 -9.04
CA SER A 155 16.54 10.57 -9.68
C SER A 155 15.89 11.77 -10.37
N TYR A 156 16.47 12.94 -10.23
CA TYR A 156 16.08 14.12 -10.99
C TYR A 156 16.05 13.76 -12.48
N GLY A 157 14.89 13.98 -13.15
CA GLY A 157 14.74 13.77 -14.59
C GLY A 157 14.07 12.46 -15.02
N SER A 158 13.59 11.60 -14.09
CA SER A 158 12.83 10.39 -14.49
C SER A 158 11.45 10.74 -15.08
N ARG A 159 11.20 10.31 -16.32
CA ARG A 159 9.90 10.42 -16.98
C ARG A 159 8.82 9.61 -16.29
N ILE A 160 9.19 8.50 -15.67
CA ILE A 160 8.24 7.69 -14.87
C ILE A 160 7.60 8.54 -13.77
N ALA A 161 8.40 9.33 -13.06
CA ALA A 161 7.91 10.20 -11.99
C ALA A 161 7.09 11.38 -12.51
N ALA A 162 7.57 12.02 -13.58
CA ALA A 162 6.89 13.15 -14.21
C ALA A 162 5.53 12.71 -14.76
N ASN A 163 5.49 11.60 -15.51
CA ASN A 163 4.26 11.06 -16.08
C ASN A 163 3.28 10.55 -15.02
N ALA A 164 3.76 9.90 -13.97
CA ALA A 164 2.89 9.50 -12.86
C ALA A 164 2.18 10.70 -12.22
N LYS A 165 2.87 11.84 -12.08
CA LYS A 165 2.25 13.09 -11.61
C LYS A 165 1.24 13.64 -12.62
N LEU A 166 1.54 13.62 -13.91
CA LEU A 166 0.63 14.06 -14.96
C LEU A 166 -0.64 13.21 -14.98
N ILE A 167 -0.51 11.89 -15.00
CA ILE A 167 -1.63 10.93 -14.98
C ILE A 167 -2.53 11.16 -13.76
N ARG A 168 -1.94 11.34 -12.58
CA ARG A 168 -2.66 11.63 -11.34
C ARG A 168 -3.54 12.89 -11.42
N HIS A 169 -3.11 13.89 -12.19
CA HIS A 169 -3.88 15.13 -12.42
C HIS A 169 -4.77 15.06 -13.67
N GLY A 170 -4.96 13.88 -14.27
CA GLY A 170 -5.76 13.69 -15.47
C GLY A 170 -5.15 14.29 -16.74
N ASN A 171 -3.86 14.62 -16.71
CA ASN A 171 -3.15 15.12 -17.88
C ASN A 171 -2.61 13.95 -18.70
N LEU A 172 -3.00 13.88 -19.98
CA LEU A 172 -2.61 12.81 -20.91
C LEU A 172 -1.42 13.21 -21.81
N SER A 173 -0.88 14.42 -21.68
CA SER A 173 0.31 14.85 -22.41
C SER A 173 1.57 14.26 -21.76
N LEU A 174 1.79 12.97 -21.99
CA LEU A 174 2.89 12.22 -21.38
C LEU A 174 4.19 12.39 -22.19
N GLU A 175 5.31 12.35 -21.49
CA GLU A 175 6.64 12.37 -22.09
C GLU A 175 7.17 10.94 -22.26
N TYR A 176 7.57 10.59 -23.49
CA TYR A 176 8.13 9.26 -23.82
C TYR A 176 9.63 9.32 -24.01
N GLY A 177 10.32 8.22 -23.70
CA GLY A 177 11.76 8.07 -23.85
C GLY A 177 12.23 6.71 -23.36
N GLU A 178 13.54 6.57 -23.11
CA GLU A 178 14.13 5.26 -22.74
C GLU A 178 13.59 4.66 -21.44
N ASP A 179 13.20 5.49 -20.46
CA ASP A 179 12.71 5.08 -19.16
C ASP A 179 11.18 5.02 -19.08
N PHE A 180 10.46 5.49 -20.12
CA PHE A 180 8.99 5.42 -20.18
C PHE A 180 8.55 5.34 -21.64
N GLN A 181 8.03 4.19 -22.04
CA GLN A 181 7.61 3.91 -23.43
C GLN A 181 6.12 3.54 -23.47
N PHE A 182 5.50 3.80 -24.60
CA PHE A 182 4.12 3.42 -24.88
C PHE A 182 4.06 2.77 -26.26
N PHE A 183 3.45 1.60 -26.33
CA PHE A 183 3.21 0.85 -27.58
C PHE A 183 1.72 0.70 -27.77
N GLU A 184 1.21 1.28 -28.85
CA GLU A 184 -0.20 1.17 -29.22
C GLU A 184 -0.41 -0.03 -30.16
N SER A 185 -1.39 -0.86 -29.84
CA SER A 185 -1.84 -1.94 -30.73
C SER A 185 -3.32 -2.18 -30.54
N ALA A 186 -4.04 -2.24 -31.65
CA ALA A 186 -5.46 -2.61 -31.67
C ALA A 186 -5.68 -4.13 -31.75
N ASP A 187 -4.64 -4.89 -32.09
CA ASP A 187 -4.69 -6.36 -32.20
C ASP A 187 -4.10 -6.98 -30.95
N LEU A 188 -4.92 -7.77 -30.24
CA LEU A 188 -4.54 -8.42 -28.99
C LEU A 188 -3.45 -9.47 -29.17
N ALA A 189 -3.45 -10.21 -30.29
CA ALA A 189 -2.42 -11.21 -30.57
C ALA A 189 -1.07 -10.54 -30.86
N VAL A 190 -1.05 -9.43 -31.59
CA VAL A 190 0.15 -8.61 -31.81
C VAL A 190 0.65 -8.05 -30.50
N SER A 191 -0.25 -7.57 -29.62
CA SER A 191 0.12 -7.08 -28.30
C SER A 191 0.74 -8.17 -27.43
N ALA A 192 0.19 -9.38 -27.45
CA ALA A 192 0.72 -10.51 -26.66
C ALA A 192 2.15 -10.89 -27.10
N ASN A 193 2.37 -10.99 -28.41
CA ASN A 193 3.71 -11.29 -28.95
C ASN A 193 4.72 -10.19 -28.61
N LEU A 194 4.33 -8.94 -28.71
CA LEU A 194 5.20 -7.80 -28.33
C LEU A 194 5.55 -7.81 -26.85
N ILE A 195 4.57 -8.12 -25.98
CA ILE A 195 4.80 -8.21 -24.52
C ILE A 195 5.77 -9.34 -24.21
N GLU A 196 5.61 -10.51 -24.84
CA GLU A 196 6.51 -11.64 -24.67
C GLU A 196 7.94 -11.29 -25.10
N GLU A 197 8.09 -10.70 -26.29
CA GLU A 197 9.40 -10.27 -26.81
C GLU A 197 10.09 -9.28 -25.87
N LEU A 198 9.38 -8.23 -25.45
CA LEU A 198 9.90 -7.23 -24.52
C LEU A 198 10.27 -7.86 -23.17
N TYR A 199 9.41 -8.74 -22.64
CA TYR A 199 9.69 -9.41 -21.37
C TYR A 199 10.95 -10.28 -21.45
N LEU A 200 11.10 -11.07 -22.51
CA LEU A 200 12.31 -11.88 -22.73
C LEU A 200 13.56 -11.01 -22.90
N GLN A 201 13.46 -9.93 -23.64
CA GLN A 201 14.57 -8.99 -23.84
C GLN A 201 15.01 -8.34 -22.50
N GLU A 202 14.07 -7.84 -21.72
CA GLU A 202 14.36 -7.15 -20.45
C GLU A 202 14.83 -8.14 -19.38
N THR A 203 14.28 -9.36 -19.33
CA THR A 203 14.76 -10.39 -18.40
C THR A 203 16.16 -10.89 -18.75
N ALA A 204 16.51 -10.96 -20.03
CA ALA A 204 17.88 -11.26 -20.44
C ALA A 204 18.89 -10.17 -20.03
N ARG A 205 18.44 -8.90 -19.99
CA ARG A 205 19.26 -7.75 -19.63
C ARG A 205 19.41 -7.56 -18.12
N PHE A 206 18.35 -7.71 -17.38
CA PHE A 206 18.29 -7.34 -15.96
C PHE A 206 18.12 -8.53 -15.01
N GLY A 207 17.81 -9.72 -15.50
CA GLY A 207 17.45 -10.89 -14.71
C GLY A 207 15.97 -10.92 -14.36
N VAL A 208 15.42 -12.13 -14.25
CA VAL A 208 13.98 -12.37 -14.03
C VAL A 208 13.45 -11.75 -12.73
N ASP A 209 14.26 -11.68 -11.69
CA ASP A 209 13.87 -11.11 -10.39
C ASP A 209 13.73 -9.56 -10.40
N ASN A 210 14.25 -8.93 -11.44
CA ASN A 210 14.24 -7.46 -11.58
C ASN A 210 13.26 -6.94 -12.62
N VAL A 211 12.53 -7.84 -13.30
CA VAL A 211 11.52 -7.49 -14.32
C VAL A 211 10.15 -7.97 -13.87
N ALA A 212 9.17 -7.10 -13.88
CA ALA A 212 7.79 -7.43 -13.54
C ALA A 212 6.86 -7.20 -14.72
N LEU A 213 6.07 -8.21 -15.07
CA LEU A 213 4.95 -8.10 -16.00
C LEU A 213 3.66 -7.90 -15.19
N LEU A 214 2.92 -6.84 -15.48
CA LEU A 214 1.64 -6.54 -14.85
C LEU A 214 0.52 -6.65 -15.89
N SER A 215 -0.56 -7.32 -15.54
CA SER A 215 -1.76 -7.43 -16.35
C SER A 215 -3.00 -7.11 -15.52
N PRO A 216 -3.99 -6.38 -16.09
CA PRO A 216 -5.25 -6.10 -15.40
C PRO A 216 -6.15 -7.34 -15.28
N TYR A 217 -5.89 -8.39 -16.06
CA TYR A 217 -6.71 -9.60 -16.11
C TYR A 217 -5.90 -10.85 -15.77
N ARG A 218 -6.51 -11.74 -14.98
CA ARG A 218 -5.90 -13.00 -14.53
C ARG A 218 -6.13 -14.19 -15.48
N GLN A 219 -7.19 -14.18 -16.26
CA GLN A 219 -7.70 -15.36 -16.99
C GLN A 219 -8.15 -15.07 -18.43
N LYS A 220 -7.61 -14.05 -19.09
CA LYS A 220 -7.83 -13.88 -20.53
C LYS A 220 -6.64 -14.41 -21.29
N THR A 221 -6.86 -15.33 -22.23
CA THR A 221 -5.83 -15.99 -23.05
C THR A 221 -4.93 -15.02 -23.80
N GLU A 222 -5.39 -13.83 -24.12
CA GLU A 222 -4.68 -12.86 -24.96
C GLU A 222 -4.08 -11.69 -24.15
N THR A 223 -4.56 -11.45 -22.94
CA THR A 223 -4.14 -10.30 -22.13
C THR A 223 -3.97 -10.63 -20.65
N GLY A 224 -4.19 -11.88 -20.26
CA GLY A 224 -4.05 -12.37 -18.89
C GLY A 224 -2.71 -13.06 -18.65
N ILE A 225 -2.39 -13.27 -17.39
CA ILE A 225 -1.27 -14.12 -16.96
C ILE A 225 -1.82 -15.54 -16.88
N ASN A 226 -1.38 -16.41 -17.78
CA ASN A 226 -1.63 -17.85 -17.74
C ASN A 226 -0.45 -18.56 -17.11
#